data_c6dba6e5fa91f1fb3767a59f0d2be0fa
#
_entry.id   c6dba6e5fa91f1fb3767a59f0d2be0fa
#
_cell.length_a   1.000
_cell.length_b   1.000
_cell.length_c   1.000
_cell.angle_alpha   90.00
_cell.angle_beta   90.00
_cell.angle_gamma   90.00
#
_symmetry.space_group_name_H-M   'P 1'
#
loop_
_entity.id
_entity.type
_entity.pdbx_description
1 polymer ?
#
loop_
_entity_poly.entity_id
_entity_poly.type
_entity_poly.pdbx_seq_one_letter_code
_entity_poly.pdbx_strand_id
1 'polypeptide(L)'
;MEKPSPSGARSSYSAASHSVKKTRQELLATLPSFGWLALFVLVPTLLVLAIAFRETDPAGGIGAGWTLDQFRIFGQKSVHILLWRTLWISGLTTVICLALSLPVAWFLARVRKEWRPRLLLMVIVPFWTNFLIRVFAWNQILHSEGGLARFFRAIHLLGENESLLFNSGAVIVVSVYTYMPFAILPLYAAAEKFDFSLLDAARDLGATAFRAFWSVFLPGIRKGITTAVVIVFIPMLGSYVVPDLVGGTDGQMIGNKIAQRNFADRNLPSASAMAAILTFAVLAPLLLRKRETNGGA
;
A
#
# COMPACT_ATOMS: atom_id res chain seq x y z
N MET A 1 40.98 22.31 -53.97
CA MET A 1 39.62 22.65 -53.50
C MET A 1 38.72 21.48 -53.80
N GLU A 2 38.52 20.65 -52.77
CA GLU A 2 37.73 19.42 -52.91
C GLU A 2 36.30 19.71 -52.41
N LYS A 3 35.28 19.47 -53.22
CA LYS A 3 33.87 19.67 -52.89
C LYS A 3 33.43 18.56 -51.90
N PRO A 4 32.77 18.87 -50.79
CA PRO A 4 32.25 17.84 -49.87
C PRO A 4 31.11 17.06 -50.54
N SER A 5 31.14 15.72 -50.42
CA SER A 5 30.17 14.80 -51.02
C SER A 5 28.81 14.89 -50.30
N PRO A 6 27.68 14.80 -51.02
CA PRO A 6 26.32 14.96 -50.44
C PRO A 6 25.77 13.73 -49.75
N SER A 7 26.61 12.73 -49.37
CA SER A 7 26.13 11.46 -48.80
C SER A 7 25.77 11.50 -47.30
N GLY A 8 26.32 12.45 -46.54
CA GLY A 8 26.10 12.54 -45.10
C GLY A 8 24.72 13.06 -44.67
N ALA A 9 24.11 13.91 -45.49
CA ALA A 9 22.82 14.54 -45.14
C ALA A 9 21.59 13.60 -45.30
N ARG A 10 21.67 12.62 -46.22
CA ARG A 10 20.54 11.67 -46.42
C ARG A 10 20.43 10.60 -45.36
N SER A 11 21.55 10.23 -44.70
CA SER A 11 21.57 9.23 -43.63
C SER A 11 20.90 9.72 -42.34
N SER A 12 21.10 10.99 -41.97
CA SER A 12 20.54 11.57 -40.76
C SER A 12 19.01 11.78 -40.83
N TYR A 13 18.48 12.14 -42.01
CA TYR A 13 17.03 12.28 -42.23
C TYR A 13 16.29 10.93 -42.22
N SER A 14 16.89 9.84 -42.70
CA SER A 14 16.32 8.50 -42.68
C SER A 14 16.24 7.95 -41.24
N ALA A 15 17.27 8.14 -40.43
CA ALA A 15 17.30 7.69 -39.04
C ALA A 15 16.25 8.42 -38.16
N ALA A 16 16.10 9.73 -38.36
CA ALA A 16 15.11 10.53 -37.65
C ALA A 16 13.66 10.13 -37.99
N SER A 17 13.37 9.86 -39.29
CA SER A 17 12.05 9.44 -39.74
C SER A 17 11.66 8.04 -39.26
N HIS A 18 12.61 7.12 -39.12
CA HIS A 18 12.40 5.79 -38.53
C HIS A 18 12.14 5.84 -37.03
N SER A 19 12.84 6.71 -36.29
CA SER A 19 12.64 6.92 -34.86
C SER A 19 11.24 7.47 -34.58
N VAL A 20 10.78 8.48 -35.29
CA VAL A 20 9.45 9.08 -35.11
C VAL A 20 8.33 8.10 -35.48
N LYS A 21 8.48 7.31 -36.55
CA LYS A 21 7.50 6.28 -36.95
C LYS A 21 7.40 5.17 -35.90
N LYS A 22 8.54 4.72 -35.34
CA LYS A 22 8.60 3.70 -34.30
C LYS A 22 7.88 4.17 -33.00
N THR A 23 8.15 5.39 -32.58
CA THR A 23 7.49 6.00 -31.39
C THR A 23 5.98 6.13 -31.60
N ARG A 24 5.53 6.50 -32.82
CA ARG A 24 4.10 6.61 -33.14
C ARG A 24 3.41 5.24 -33.16
N GLN A 25 4.04 4.22 -33.71
CA GLN A 25 3.52 2.85 -33.71
C GLN A 25 3.45 2.27 -32.28
N GLU A 26 4.46 2.52 -31.45
CA GLU A 26 4.47 2.13 -30.03
C GLU A 26 3.35 2.85 -29.27
N LEU A 27 3.14 4.14 -29.49
CA LEU A 27 2.04 4.91 -28.91
C LEU A 27 0.67 4.37 -29.37
N LEU A 28 0.48 4.08 -30.65
CA LEU A 28 -0.78 3.51 -31.16
C LEU A 28 -1.05 2.11 -30.62
N ALA A 29 -0.02 1.28 -30.45
CA ALA A 29 -0.14 -0.04 -29.88
C ALA A 29 -0.47 -0.01 -28.36
N THR A 30 0.00 1.01 -27.64
CA THR A 30 -0.27 1.18 -26.19
C THR A 30 -1.56 1.95 -25.89
N LEU A 31 -2.07 2.73 -26.86
CA LEU A 31 -3.27 3.57 -26.70
C LEU A 31 -4.51 2.79 -26.21
N PRO A 32 -4.84 1.59 -26.74
CA PRO A 32 -5.99 0.81 -26.25
C PRO A 32 -5.85 0.43 -24.77
N SER A 33 -4.65 0.04 -24.33
CA SER A 33 -4.38 -0.33 -22.93
C SER A 33 -4.46 0.89 -22.02
N PHE A 34 -3.90 2.03 -22.42
CA PHE A 34 -4.03 3.28 -21.66
C PHE A 34 -5.46 3.81 -21.65
N GLY A 35 -6.18 3.73 -22.76
CA GLY A 35 -7.58 4.12 -22.87
C GLY A 35 -8.48 3.27 -21.94
N TRP A 36 -8.24 1.97 -21.91
CA TRP A 36 -8.91 1.05 -21.01
C TRP A 36 -8.65 1.38 -19.54
N LEU A 37 -7.38 1.52 -19.16
CA LEU A 37 -7.00 1.90 -17.79
C LEU A 37 -7.58 3.26 -17.40
N ALA A 38 -7.50 4.25 -18.28
CA ALA A 38 -8.07 5.58 -18.03
C ALA A 38 -9.59 5.51 -17.82
N LEU A 39 -10.31 4.76 -18.65
CA LEU A 39 -11.75 4.59 -18.53
C LEU A 39 -12.12 3.95 -17.18
N PHE A 40 -11.52 2.83 -16.84
CA PHE A 40 -11.89 2.07 -15.63
C PHE A 40 -11.35 2.68 -14.32
N VAL A 41 -10.35 3.54 -14.37
CA VAL A 41 -9.83 4.24 -13.19
C VAL A 41 -10.39 5.65 -13.07
N LEU A 42 -10.37 6.44 -14.16
CA LEU A 42 -10.78 7.85 -14.08
C LEU A 42 -12.30 8.00 -13.97
N VAL A 43 -13.09 7.21 -14.72
CA VAL A 43 -14.56 7.35 -14.70
C VAL A 43 -15.13 7.08 -13.30
N PRO A 44 -14.83 5.96 -12.62
CA PRO A 44 -15.32 5.74 -11.27
C PRO A 44 -14.80 6.79 -10.27
N THR A 45 -13.54 7.21 -10.42
CA THR A 45 -12.96 8.23 -9.53
C THR A 45 -13.66 9.59 -9.71
N LEU A 46 -13.91 10.01 -10.96
CA LEU A 46 -14.64 11.24 -11.25
C LEU A 46 -16.10 11.17 -10.81
N LEU A 47 -16.75 10.01 -10.93
CA LEU A 47 -18.11 9.80 -10.41
C LEU A 47 -18.13 9.95 -8.89
N VAL A 48 -17.21 9.33 -8.16
CA VAL A 48 -17.10 9.51 -6.69
C VAL A 48 -16.88 10.97 -6.35
N LEU A 49 -16.00 11.67 -7.07
CA LEU A 49 -15.76 13.10 -6.87
C LEU A 49 -17.04 13.92 -7.16
N ALA A 50 -17.74 13.68 -8.23
CA ALA A 50 -18.98 14.37 -8.56
C ALA A 50 -20.08 14.12 -7.50
N ILE A 51 -20.24 12.88 -7.05
CA ILE A 51 -21.21 12.50 -6.01
C ILE A 51 -20.86 13.17 -4.66
N ALA A 52 -19.60 13.39 -4.35
CA ALA A 52 -19.15 14.08 -3.13
C ALA A 52 -19.70 15.51 -2.99
N PHE A 53 -20.07 16.15 -4.10
CA PHE A 53 -20.67 17.49 -4.13
C PHE A 53 -22.19 17.47 -4.27
N ARG A 54 -22.83 16.29 -4.20
CA ARG A 54 -24.30 16.17 -4.29
C ARG A 54 -24.94 16.22 -2.90
N GLU A 55 -26.18 16.68 -2.85
CA GLU A 55 -27.01 16.57 -1.66
C GLU A 55 -27.39 15.11 -1.38
N THR A 56 -27.66 14.80 -0.13
CA THR A 56 -28.25 13.50 0.24
C THR A 56 -29.76 13.60 0.12
N ASP A 57 -30.39 12.64 -0.58
CA ASP A 57 -31.83 12.54 -0.61
C ASP A 57 -32.35 12.16 0.79
N PRO A 58 -33.44 12.79 1.29
CA PRO A 58 -34.04 12.44 2.58
C PRO A 58 -34.46 10.96 2.71
N ALA A 59 -34.78 10.30 1.60
CA ALA A 59 -35.09 8.86 1.54
C ALA A 59 -33.83 7.98 1.44
N GLY A 60 -32.67 8.60 1.37
CA GLY A 60 -31.36 7.96 1.15
C GLY A 60 -30.93 7.99 -0.32
N GLY A 61 -29.64 8.01 -0.56
CA GLY A 61 -29.05 8.05 -1.89
C GLY A 61 -28.59 9.45 -2.32
N ILE A 62 -28.64 9.73 -3.63
CA ILE A 62 -28.10 10.94 -4.24
C ILE A 62 -29.25 11.90 -4.55
N GLY A 63 -29.25 13.09 -3.91
CA GLY A 63 -30.19 14.17 -4.17
C GLY A 63 -29.88 14.94 -5.46
N ALA A 64 -30.82 15.83 -5.86
CA ALA A 64 -30.72 16.59 -7.10
C ALA A 64 -29.82 17.84 -7.00
N GLY A 65 -29.65 18.41 -5.80
CA GLY A 65 -28.88 19.63 -5.55
C GLY A 65 -27.36 19.41 -5.48
N TRP A 66 -26.63 20.53 -5.61
CA TRP A 66 -25.18 20.57 -5.39
C TRP A 66 -24.88 21.30 -4.08
N THR A 67 -24.02 20.70 -3.24
CA THR A 67 -23.68 21.28 -1.92
C THR A 67 -22.26 20.97 -1.51
N LEU A 68 -21.73 21.78 -0.61
CA LEU A 68 -20.47 21.53 0.11
C LEU A 68 -20.71 20.99 1.53
N ASP A 69 -21.97 20.81 1.94
CA ASP A 69 -22.31 20.42 3.31
C ASP A 69 -21.76 19.03 3.68
N GLN A 70 -21.57 18.15 2.69
CA GLN A 70 -20.97 16.84 2.92
C GLN A 70 -19.57 16.93 3.53
N PHE A 71 -18.84 18.01 3.25
CA PHE A 71 -17.49 18.23 3.77
C PHE A 71 -17.48 18.77 5.22
N ARG A 72 -18.62 19.24 5.75
CA ARG A 72 -18.74 19.67 7.17
C ARG A 72 -18.50 18.51 8.15
N ILE A 73 -18.64 17.26 7.69
CA ILE A 73 -18.35 16.08 8.51
C ILE A 73 -16.91 16.08 9.03
N PHE A 74 -15.97 16.69 8.31
CA PHE A 74 -14.57 16.83 8.72
C PHE A 74 -14.38 17.83 9.87
N GLY A 75 -15.35 18.68 10.18
CA GLY A 75 -15.37 19.51 11.38
C GLY A 75 -15.71 18.74 12.66
N GLN A 76 -16.18 17.48 12.54
CA GLN A 76 -16.57 16.67 13.70
C GLN A 76 -15.36 16.07 14.39
N LYS A 77 -15.29 16.21 15.72
CA LYS A 77 -14.21 15.64 16.55
C LYS A 77 -14.06 14.12 16.37
N SER A 78 -15.18 13.42 16.17
CA SER A 78 -15.19 11.96 15.93
C SER A 78 -14.42 11.57 14.67
N VAL A 79 -14.52 12.35 13.60
CA VAL A 79 -13.81 12.08 12.34
C VAL A 79 -12.31 12.32 12.48
N HIS A 80 -11.89 13.34 13.24
CA HIS A 80 -10.48 13.59 13.52
C HIS A 80 -9.86 12.43 14.33
N ILE A 81 -10.59 11.91 15.32
CA ILE A 81 -10.14 10.74 16.09
C ILE A 81 -9.97 9.53 15.17
N LEU A 82 -10.93 9.28 14.28
CA LEU A 82 -10.84 8.18 13.31
C LEU A 82 -9.68 8.35 12.33
N LEU A 83 -9.46 9.56 11.82
CA LEU A 83 -8.33 9.86 10.94
C LEU A 83 -6.98 9.60 11.64
N TRP A 84 -6.83 10.11 12.87
CA TRP A 84 -5.63 9.87 13.66
C TRP A 84 -5.42 8.38 13.95
N ARG A 85 -6.48 7.68 14.35
CA ARG A 85 -6.43 6.23 14.58
C ARG A 85 -6.05 5.46 13.32
N THR A 86 -6.62 5.85 12.17
CA THR A 86 -6.30 5.25 10.87
C THR A 86 -4.82 5.43 10.54
N LEU A 87 -4.28 6.63 10.69
CA LEU A 87 -2.86 6.92 10.45
C LEU A 87 -1.96 6.12 11.39
N TRP A 88 -2.29 6.08 12.67
CA TRP A 88 -1.53 5.35 13.68
C TRP A 88 -1.53 3.83 13.41
N ILE A 89 -2.70 3.22 13.23
CA ILE A 89 -2.82 1.78 12.96
C ILE A 89 -2.11 1.42 11.65
N SER A 90 -2.32 2.19 10.57
CA SER A 90 -1.67 1.95 9.28
C SER A 90 -0.16 2.14 9.36
N GLY A 91 0.30 3.17 10.06
CA GLY A 91 1.72 3.44 10.27
C GLY A 91 2.40 2.33 11.05
N LEU A 92 1.83 1.96 12.21
CA LEU A 92 2.38 0.90 13.06
C LEU A 92 2.38 -0.46 12.35
N THR A 93 1.28 -0.81 11.67
CA THR A 93 1.21 -2.03 10.84
C THR A 93 2.32 -2.05 9.79
N THR A 94 2.54 -0.92 9.09
CA THR A 94 3.59 -0.82 8.07
C THR A 94 4.98 -0.99 8.67
N VAL A 95 5.27 -0.34 9.80
CA VAL A 95 6.55 -0.47 10.50
C VAL A 95 6.80 -1.92 10.94
N ILE A 96 5.81 -2.57 11.52
CA ILE A 96 5.93 -3.98 11.94
C ILE A 96 6.12 -4.90 10.72
N CYS A 97 5.35 -4.69 9.64
CA CYS A 97 5.53 -5.44 8.38
C CYS A 97 6.96 -5.30 7.85
N LEU A 98 7.51 -4.08 7.82
CA LEU A 98 8.88 -3.85 7.37
C LEU A 98 9.89 -4.51 8.28
N ALA A 99 9.73 -4.36 9.61
CA ALA A 99 10.64 -4.94 10.60
C ALA A 99 10.71 -6.47 10.50
N LEU A 100 9.57 -7.14 10.27
CA LEU A 100 9.49 -8.60 10.09
C LEU A 100 9.94 -9.05 8.69
N SER A 101 9.65 -8.25 7.66
CA SER A 101 9.96 -8.61 6.27
C SER A 101 11.43 -8.38 5.91
N LEU A 102 12.13 -7.42 6.54
CA LEU A 102 13.53 -7.14 6.29
C LEU A 102 14.45 -8.35 6.53
N PRO A 103 14.40 -9.04 7.71
CA PRO A 103 15.23 -10.23 7.92
C PRO A 103 14.87 -11.36 6.97
N VAL A 104 13.60 -11.53 6.62
CA VAL A 104 13.15 -12.53 5.64
C VAL A 104 13.73 -12.22 4.25
N ALA A 105 13.63 -10.99 3.79
CA ALA A 105 14.18 -10.54 2.50
C ALA A 105 15.71 -10.68 2.45
N TRP A 106 16.39 -10.30 3.54
CA TRP A 106 17.84 -10.50 3.71
C TRP A 106 18.23 -11.97 3.59
N PHE A 107 17.55 -12.85 4.30
CA PHE A 107 17.80 -14.28 4.27
C PHE A 107 17.58 -14.85 2.86
N LEU A 108 16.43 -14.55 2.23
CA LEU A 108 16.08 -15.00 0.88
C LEU A 108 17.12 -14.57 -0.17
N ALA A 109 17.63 -13.34 -0.07
CA ALA A 109 18.63 -12.83 -1.01
C ALA A 109 19.99 -13.56 -0.91
N ARG A 110 20.31 -14.14 0.25
CA ARG A 110 21.58 -14.84 0.52
C ARG A 110 21.53 -16.35 0.33
N VAL A 111 20.33 -16.92 0.29
CA VAL A 111 20.14 -18.37 0.04
C VAL A 111 20.56 -18.74 -1.39
N ARG A 112 20.99 -19.98 -1.61
CA ARG A 112 21.30 -20.53 -2.93
C ARG A 112 20.17 -20.30 -3.93
N LYS A 113 20.50 -19.92 -5.16
CA LYS A 113 19.52 -19.53 -6.18
C LYS A 113 18.45 -20.62 -6.44
N GLU A 114 18.81 -21.90 -6.31
CA GLU A 114 17.89 -23.02 -6.51
C GLU A 114 16.76 -23.10 -5.45
N TRP A 115 17.01 -22.59 -4.23
CA TRP A 115 16.02 -22.62 -3.14
C TRP A 115 15.12 -21.39 -3.08
N ARG A 116 15.55 -20.27 -3.68
CA ARG A 116 14.79 -19.00 -3.64
C ARG A 116 13.35 -19.13 -4.14
N PRO A 117 13.07 -19.78 -5.31
CA PRO A 117 11.69 -19.91 -5.78
C PRO A 117 10.81 -20.73 -4.82
N ARG A 118 11.36 -21.78 -4.21
CA ARG A 118 10.62 -22.62 -3.26
C ARG A 118 10.28 -21.84 -1.98
N LEU A 119 11.23 -21.09 -1.46
CA LEU A 119 11.02 -20.27 -0.26
C LEU A 119 10.03 -19.10 -0.52
N LEU A 120 10.12 -18.45 -1.68
CA LEU A 120 9.13 -17.45 -2.09
C LEU A 120 7.75 -18.08 -2.25
N LEU A 121 7.66 -19.28 -2.81
CA LEU A 121 6.39 -19.99 -2.90
C LEU A 121 5.80 -20.27 -1.52
N MET A 122 6.61 -20.70 -0.55
CA MET A 122 6.17 -20.88 0.85
C MET A 122 5.62 -19.62 1.48
N VAL A 123 6.17 -18.44 1.13
CA VAL A 123 5.64 -17.16 1.57
C VAL A 123 4.29 -16.85 0.91
N ILE A 124 4.12 -17.18 -0.36
CA ILE A 124 2.95 -16.77 -1.15
C ILE A 124 1.78 -17.75 -1.02
N VAL A 125 2.03 -19.07 -0.97
CA VAL A 125 0.99 -20.13 -0.97
C VAL A 125 -0.10 -19.93 0.09
N PRO A 126 0.20 -19.57 1.35
CA PRO A 126 -0.86 -19.32 2.35
C PRO A 126 -1.83 -18.21 1.94
N PHE A 127 -1.41 -17.30 1.05
CA PHE A 127 -2.20 -16.15 0.61
C PHE A 127 -3.07 -16.43 -0.63
N TRP A 128 -2.96 -17.61 -1.24
CA TRP A 128 -3.87 -18.06 -2.30
C TRP A 128 -5.24 -18.45 -1.75
N THR A 129 -5.36 -18.65 -0.44
CA THR A 129 -6.66 -18.85 0.19
C THR A 129 -7.46 -17.54 0.18
N ASN A 130 -8.79 -17.67 0.20
CA ASN A 130 -9.68 -16.51 0.22
C ASN A 130 -9.37 -15.59 1.40
N PHE A 131 -9.34 -14.28 1.14
CA PHE A 131 -9.03 -13.26 2.15
C PHE A 131 -9.99 -13.28 3.34
N LEU A 132 -11.31 -13.40 3.09
CA LEU A 132 -12.31 -13.41 4.16
C LEU A 132 -12.16 -14.64 5.07
N ILE A 133 -11.91 -15.82 4.49
CA ILE A 133 -11.69 -17.05 5.25
C ILE A 133 -10.50 -16.87 6.20
N ARG A 134 -9.43 -16.23 5.76
CA ARG A 134 -8.27 -15.95 6.61
C ARG A 134 -8.61 -14.99 7.76
N VAL A 135 -9.37 -13.94 7.49
CA VAL A 135 -9.79 -12.99 8.54
C VAL A 135 -10.71 -13.67 9.54
N PHE A 136 -11.65 -14.52 9.10
CA PHE A 136 -12.49 -15.31 9.99
C PHE A 136 -11.68 -16.33 10.82
N ALA A 137 -10.66 -16.96 10.23
CA ALA A 137 -9.76 -17.84 10.98
C ALA A 137 -9.03 -17.07 12.08
N TRP A 138 -8.55 -15.86 11.80
CA TRP A 138 -7.95 -14.99 12.82
C TRP A 138 -8.95 -14.57 13.89
N ASN A 139 -10.22 -14.29 13.52
CA ASN A 139 -11.28 -14.00 14.47
C ASN A 139 -11.45 -15.18 15.45
N GLN A 140 -11.48 -16.42 14.95
CA GLN A 140 -11.57 -17.62 15.81
C GLN A 140 -10.33 -17.83 16.69
N ILE A 141 -9.12 -17.55 16.17
CA ILE A 141 -7.87 -17.69 16.94
C ILE A 141 -7.81 -16.68 18.10
N LEU A 142 -8.24 -15.43 17.85
CA LEU A 142 -8.23 -14.33 18.81
C LEU A 142 -9.45 -14.32 19.74
N HIS A 143 -10.47 -15.13 19.44
CA HIS A 143 -11.67 -15.25 20.28
C HIS A 143 -11.31 -15.64 21.72
N SER A 144 -12.14 -15.23 22.69
CA SER A 144 -11.92 -15.53 24.11
C SER A 144 -11.74 -17.02 24.41
N GLU A 145 -12.45 -17.88 23.67
CA GLU A 145 -12.31 -19.34 23.76
C GLU A 145 -11.25 -19.91 22.79
N GLY A 146 -10.57 -19.07 22.02
CA GLY A 146 -9.56 -19.46 21.05
C GLY A 146 -8.28 -19.99 21.71
N GLY A 147 -7.50 -20.75 20.93
CA GLY A 147 -6.26 -21.36 21.41
C GLY A 147 -5.24 -20.34 21.90
N LEU A 148 -5.15 -19.18 21.26
CA LEU A 148 -4.21 -18.12 21.63
C LEU A 148 -4.61 -17.46 22.97
N ALA A 149 -5.90 -17.18 23.17
CA ALA A 149 -6.39 -16.61 24.42
C ALA A 149 -6.16 -17.58 25.59
N ARG A 150 -6.43 -18.87 25.39
CA ARG A 150 -6.14 -19.92 26.40
C ARG A 150 -4.66 -19.99 26.75
N PHE A 151 -3.78 -19.94 25.75
CA PHE A 151 -2.34 -19.92 25.96
C PHE A 151 -1.89 -18.70 26.78
N PHE A 152 -2.35 -17.49 26.44
CA PHE A 152 -2.00 -16.27 27.17
C PHE A 152 -2.56 -16.24 28.60
N ARG A 153 -3.74 -16.82 28.83
CA ARG A 153 -4.26 -17.01 30.19
C ARG A 153 -3.41 -18.01 30.99
N ALA A 154 -3.00 -19.13 30.37
CA ALA A 154 -2.18 -20.13 31.05
C ALA A 154 -0.83 -19.56 31.53
N ILE A 155 -0.28 -18.58 30.85
CA ILE A 155 0.97 -17.88 31.24
C ILE A 155 0.71 -16.57 32.01
N HIS A 156 -0.53 -16.34 32.48
CA HIS A 156 -0.95 -15.16 33.26
C HIS A 156 -0.72 -13.80 32.57
N LEU A 157 -0.66 -13.76 31.25
CA LEU A 157 -0.55 -12.53 30.47
C LEU A 157 -1.92 -11.95 30.06
N LEU A 158 -3.01 -12.69 30.21
CA LEU A 158 -4.38 -12.27 29.90
C LEU A 158 -5.28 -12.57 31.10
N GLY A 159 -6.09 -11.60 31.51
CA GLY A 159 -7.10 -11.77 32.56
C GLY A 159 -8.23 -12.69 32.08
N GLU A 160 -8.99 -13.27 33.06
CA GLU A 160 -10.06 -14.22 32.74
C GLU A 160 -11.16 -13.64 31.85
N ASN A 161 -11.44 -12.33 31.95
CA ASN A 161 -12.47 -11.63 31.20
C ASN A 161 -11.93 -10.80 30.04
N GLU A 162 -10.61 -10.82 29.78
CA GLU A 162 -10.01 -10.08 28.71
C GLU A 162 -10.10 -10.83 27.39
N SER A 163 -10.38 -10.09 26.32
CA SER A 163 -10.44 -10.59 24.93
C SER A 163 -9.31 -10.02 24.10
N LEU A 164 -8.70 -10.87 23.28
CA LEU A 164 -7.74 -10.42 22.26
C LEU A 164 -8.44 -9.80 21.04
N LEU A 165 -9.78 -9.97 20.92
CA LEU A 165 -10.59 -9.36 19.88
C LEU A 165 -11.11 -7.97 20.28
N PHE A 166 -11.65 -7.28 19.27
CA PHE A 166 -12.37 -6.01 19.38
C PHE A 166 -11.51 -4.86 19.91
N ASN A 167 -10.24 -4.84 19.51
CA ASN A 167 -9.31 -3.78 19.86
C ASN A 167 -8.35 -3.46 18.70
N SER A 168 -7.66 -2.32 18.78
CA SER A 168 -6.68 -1.89 17.78
C SER A 168 -5.51 -2.87 17.61
N GLY A 169 -5.14 -3.60 18.66
CA GLY A 169 -4.07 -4.60 18.63
C GLY A 169 -4.43 -5.78 17.71
N ALA A 170 -5.69 -6.28 17.82
CA ALA A 170 -6.19 -7.32 16.91
C ALA A 170 -6.14 -6.87 15.45
N VAL A 171 -6.55 -5.62 15.16
CA VAL A 171 -6.47 -5.05 13.81
C VAL A 171 -5.04 -5.06 13.30
N ILE A 172 -4.09 -4.62 14.12
CA ILE A 172 -2.67 -4.56 13.74
C ILE A 172 -2.14 -5.97 13.45
N VAL A 173 -2.36 -6.94 14.34
CA VAL A 173 -1.85 -8.32 14.18
C VAL A 173 -2.39 -8.97 12.90
N VAL A 174 -3.71 -8.91 12.68
CA VAL A 174 -4.35 -9.49 11.50
C VAL A 174 -3.92 -8.78 10.22
N SER A 175 -3.75 -7.45 10.28
CA SER A 175 -3.27 -6.66 9.14
C SER A 175 -1.80 -6.93 8.82
N VAL A 176 -0.93 -7.06 9.84
CA VAL A 176 0.47 -7.45 9.64
C VAL A 176 0.54 -8.79 8.91
N TYR A 177 -0.19 -9.80 9.37
CA TYR A 177 -0.28 -11.08 8.68
C TYR A 177 -0.74 -10.89 7.22
N THR A 178 -1.80 -10.11 7.00
CA THR A 178 -2.40 -9.91 5.67
C THR A 178 -1.46 -9.22 4.69
N TYR A 179 -0.71 -8.21 5.16
CA TYR A 179 0.15 -7.38 4.30
C TYR A 179 1.61 -7.82 4.24
N MET A 180 2.05 -8.76 5.10
CA MET A 180 3.44 -9.22 5.16
C MET A 180 4.02 -9.67 3.80
N PRO A 181 3.34 -10.47 2.94
CA PRO A 181 3.90 -10.85 1.64
C PRO A 181 4.14 -9.66 0.73
N PHE A 182 3.24 -8.66 0.79
CA PHE A 182 3.37 -7.43 0.00
C PHE A 182 4.55 -6.57 0.43
N ALA A 183 5.03 -6.72 1.68
CA ALA A 183 6.28 -6.11 2.14
C ALA A 183 7.51 -6.94 1.76
N ILE A 184 7.44 -8.28 1.90
CA ILE A 184 8.56 -9.18 1.62
C ILE A 184 9.01 -9.10 0.16
N LEU A 185 8.06 -9.11 -0.80
CA LEU A 185 8.38 -9.19 -2.22
C LEU A 185 9.23 -8.01 -2.74
N PRO A 186 8.86 -6.74 -2.53
CA PRO A 186 9.67 -5.62 -3.01
C PRO A 186 11.00 -5.49 -2.24
N LEU A 187 11.03 -5.85 -0.95
CA LEU A 187 12.26 -5.87 -0.17
C LEU A 187 13.22 -6.95 -0.69
N TYR A 188 12.71 -8.15 -0.96
CA TYR A 188 13.50 -9.23 -1.56
C TYR A 188 14.02 -8.82 -2.95
N ALA A 189 13.18 -8.28 -3.83
CA ALA A 189 13.60 -7.87 -5.16
C ALA A 189 14.70 -6.78 -5.14
N ALA A 190 14.70 -5.91 -4.13
CA ALA A 190 15.78 -4.95 -3.93
C ALA A 190 17.03 -5.58 -3.32
N ALA A 191 16.86 -6.48 -2.33
CA ALA A 191 17.96 -7.18 -1.67
C ALA A 191 18.67 -8.16 -2.61
N GLU A 192 17.94 -8.81 -3.54
CA GLU A 192 18.53 -9.70 -4.54
C GLU A 192 19.47 -8.99 -5.51
N LYS A 193 19.20 -7.71 -5.80
CA LYS A 193 20.02 -6.86 -6.69
C LYS A 193 21.14 -6.14 -5.94
N PHE A 194 21.18 -6.24 -4.61
CA PHE A 194 22.19 -5.59 -3.80
C PHE A 194 23.52 -6.33 -3.90
N ASP A 195 24.60 -5.58 -4.09
CA ASP A 195 25.96 -6.13 -4.06
C ASP A 195 26.42 -6.33 -2.63
N PHE A 196 26.42 -7.58 -2.17
CA PHE A 196 26.83 -7.95 -0.82
C PHE A 196 28.32 -7.74 -0.54
N SER A 197 29.19 -7.62 -1.57
CA SER A 197 30.62 -7.31 -1.39
C SER A 197 30.83 -5.95 -0.73
N LEU A 198 29.89 -5.01 -0.85
CA LEU A 198 29.92 -3.74 -0.16
C LEU A 198 29.88 -3.88 1.37
N LEU A 199 29.24 -4.94 1.87
CA LEU A 199 29.22 -5.22 3.31
C LEU A 199 30.56 -5.77 3.79
N ASP A 200 31.22 -6.60 2.98
CA ASP A 200 32.53 -7.13 3.29
C ASP A 200 33.55 -5.99 3.27
N ALA A 201 33.55 -5.12 2.26
CA ALA A 201 34.37 -3.92 2.21
C ALA A 201 34.13 -2.99 3.43
N ALA A 202 32.89 -2.81 3.86
CA ALA A 202 32.61 -2.01 5.07
C ALA A 202 33.19 -2.64 6.34
N ARG A 203 33.21 -3.97 6.42
CA ARG A 203 33.78 -4.72 7.54
C ARG A 203 35.32 -4.64 7.54
N ASP A 204 35.93 -4.70 6.37
CA ASP A 204 37.38 -4.51 6.20
C ASP A 204 37.83 -3.11 6.67
N LEU A 205 36.92 -2.12 6.54
CA LEU A 205 37.11 -0.75 7.07
C LEU A 205 36.77 -0.62 8.57
N GLY A 206 36.53 -1.74 9.27
CA GLY A 206 36.29 -1.77 10.72
C GLY A 206 34.81 -1.61 11.14
N ALA A 207 33.84 -1.66 10.21
CA ALA A 207 32.45 -1.62 10.60
C ALA A 207 32.00 -2.97 11.20
N THR A 208 31.25 -2.91 12.32
CA THR A 208 30.57 -4.11 12.84
C THR A 208 29.47 -4.56 11.89
N ALA A 209 29.05 -5.83 11.96
CA ALA A 209 27.97 -6.37 11.14
C ALA A 209 26.67 -5.54 11.25
N PHE A 210 26.34 -5.09 12.46
CA PHE A 210 25.19 -4.23 12.71
C PHE A 210 25.34 -2.87 12.04
N ARG A 211 26.50 -2.24 12.16
CA ARG A 211 26.79 -0.95 11.52
C ARG A 211 26.75 -1.06 9.99
N ALA A 212 27.35 -2.11 9.42
CA ALA A 212 27.32 -2.37 7.98
C ALA A 212 25.87 -2.58 7.47
N PHE A 213 25.04 -3.30 8.23
CA PHE A 213 23.62 -3.48 7.90
C PHE A 213 22.88 -2.12 7.83
N TRP A 214 23.00 -1.27 8.85
CA TRP A 214 22.30 0.01 8.92
C TRP A 214 22.85 1.08 7.98
N SER A 215 24.19 1.12 7.79
CA SER A 215 24.84 2.20 7.04
C SER A 215 25.03 1.89 5.56
N VAL A 216 25.02 0.60 5.16
CA VAL A 216 25.30 0.19 3.77
C VAL A 216 24.10 -0.54 3.16
N PHE A 217 23.61 -1.60 3.83
CA PHE A 217 22.52 -2.40 3.26
C PHE A 217 21.19 -1.64 3.20
N LEU A 218 20.70 -1.10 4.32
CA LEU A 218 19.42 -0.39 4.34
C LEU A 218 19.36 0.77 3.33
N PRO A 219 20.36 1.67 3.28
CA PRO A 219 20.40 2.70 2.25
C PRO A 219 20.48 2.13 0.83
N GLY A 220 21.20 1.01 0.64
CA GLY A 220 21.32 0.33 -0.64
C GLY A 220 19.98 -0.19 -1.18
N ILE A 221 19.10 -0.67 -0.31
CA ILE A 221 17.77 -1.18 -0.68
C ILE A 221 16.64 -0.16 -0.48
N ARG A 222 16.94 1.13 -0.28
CA ARG A 222 15.95 2.19 0.01
C ARG A 222 14.76 2.24 -0.96
N LYS A 223 15.00 1.94 -2.25
CA LYS A 223 13.92 1.86 -3.25
C LYS A 223 12.93 0.74 -2.93
N GLY A 224 13.43 -0.42 -2.52
CA GLY A 224 12.59 -1.54 -2.07
C GLY A 224 11.80 -1.21 -0.81
N ILE A 225 12.44 -0.57 0.17
CA ILE A 225 11.80 -0.11 1.41
C ILE A 225 10.67 0.87 1.09
N THR A 226 10.95 1.88 0.25
CA THR A 226 9.91 2.85 -0.15
C THR A 226 8.74 2.18 -0.86
N THR A 227 9.03 1.23 -1.76
CA THR A 227 7.98 0.48 -2.46
C THR A 227 7.15 -0.36 -1.48
N ALA A 228 7.77 -1.04 -0.54
CA ALA A 228 7.09 -1.81 0.50
C ALA A 228 6.21 -0.91 1.38
N VAL A 229 6.71 0.27 1.80
CA VAL A 229 5.91 1.26 2.54
C VAL A 229 4.65 1.64 1.76
N VAL A 230 4.79 2.02 0.50
CA VAL A 230 3.65 2.46 -0.35
C VAL A 230 2.63 1.34 -0.51
N ILE A 231 3.09 0.11 -0.82
CA ILE A 231 2.20 -1.04 -1.09
C ILE A 231 1.48 -1.52 0.19
N VAL A 232 2.05 -1.33 1.37
CA VAL A 232 1.41 -1.71 2.64
C VAL A 232 0.56 -0.56 3.20
N PHE A 233 1.14 0.63 3.30
CA PHE A 233 0.51 1.76 3.99
C PHE A 233 -0.74 2.26 3.28
N ILE A 234 -0.69 2.42 1.93
CA ILE A 234 -1.81 3.00 1.19
C ILE A 234 -3.08 2.14 1.26
N PRO A 235 -3.05 0.81 0.95
CA PRO A 235 -4.24 -0.02 1.09
C PRO A 235 -4.73 -0.12 2.54
N MET A 236 -3.81 -0.07 3.52
CA MET A 236 -4.16 -0.11 4.94
C MET A 236 -4.98 1.11 5.37
N LEU A 237 -4.68 2.32 4.83
CA LEU A 237 -5.48 3.53 5.10
C LEU A 237 -6.96 3.37 4.71
N GLY A 238 -7.25 2.65 3.64
CA GLY A 238 -8.61 2.37 3.16
C GLY A 238 -9.21 1.08 3.70
N SER A 239 -8.51 0.36 4.57
CA SER A 239 -8.99 -0.92 5.09
C SER A 239 -10.26 -0.74 5.91
N TYR A 240 -11.25 -1.61 5.69
CA TYR A 240 -12.47 -1.64 6.50
C TYR A 240 -12.85 -3.05 6.98
N VAL A 241 -12.56 -4.09 6.19
CA VAL A 241 -13.00 -5.46 6.51
C VAL A 241 -12.32 -6.01 7.77
N VAL A 242 -11.00 -5.84 7.88
CA VAL A 242 -10.26 -6.31 9.05
C VAL A 242 -10.69 -5.54 10.31
N PRO A 243 -10.69 -4.19 10.31
CA PRO A 243 -11.18 -3.42 11.45
C PRO A 243 -12.64 -3.72 11.83
N ASP A 244 -13.49 -4.01 10.85
CA ASP A 244 -14.91 -4.34 11.07
C ASP A 244 -15.08 -5.67 11.81
N LEU A 245 -14.33 -6.69 11.41
CA LEU A 245 -14.46 -8.04 11.94
C LEU A 245 -13.73 -8.28 13.28
N VAL A 246 -12.60 -7.60 13.51
CA VAL A 246 -11.75 -7.86 14.68
C VAL A 246 -11.46 -6.64 15.55
N GLY A 247 -11.81 -5.42 15.09
CA GLY A 247 -11.39 -4.17 15.73
C GLY A 247 -12.34 -3.63 16.78
N GLY A 248 -13.62 -3.97 16.71
CA GLY A 248 -14.64 -3.38 17.60
C GLY A 248 -14.66 -1.84 17.50
N THR A 249 -15.11 -1.18 18.55
CA THR A 249 -15.19 0.31 18.61
C THR A 249 -13.83 0.98 18.59
N ASP A 250 -12.83 0.38 19.24
CA ASP A 250 -11.49 0.94 19.39
C ASP A 250 -10.57 0.67 18.19
N GLY A 251 -10.91 -0.32 17.38
CA GLY A 251 -10.20 -0.64 16.15
C GLY A 251 -10.80 0.00 14.89
N GLN A 252 -11.91 0.75 14.98
CA GLN A 252 -12.53 1.40 13.83
C GLN A 252 -11.60 2.40 13.16
N MET A 253 -11.56 2.35 11.83
CA MET A 253 -10.79 3.22 10.95
C MET A 253 -11.71 4.07 10.07
N ILE A 254 -11.14 5.01 9.33
CA ILE A 254 -11.92 5.85 8.41
C ILE A 254 -12.66 5.03 7.34
N GLY A 255 -12.08 3.90 6.89
CA GLY A 255 -12.71 2.96 5.96
C GLY A 255 -14.04 2.39 6.49
N ASN A 256 -14.12 2.07 7.78
CA ASN A 256 -15.38 1.62 8.41
C ASN A 256 -16.44 2.72 8.39
N LYS A 257 -16.05 3.98 8.63
CA LYS A 257 -16.97 5.11 8.58
C LYS A 257 -17.50 5.37 7.19
N ILE A 258 -16.65 5.24 6.16
CA ILE A 258 -17.05 5.33 4.75
C ILE A 258 -18.03 4.21 4.41
N ALA A 259 -17.72 2.98 4.81
CA ALA A 259 -18.59 1.82 4.58
C ALA A 259 -19.94 1.97 5.31
N GLN A 260 -19.93 2.42 6.58
CA GLN A 260 -21.14 2.70 7.34
C GLN A 260 -22.03 3.74 6.63
N ARG A 261 -21.44 4.88 6.21
CA ARG A 261 -22.18 5.93 5.50
C ARG A 261 -22.79 5.43 4.20
N ASN A 262 -22.09 4.56 3.47
CA ASN A 262 -22.56 4.01 2.21
C ASN A 262 -23.64 2.96 2.40
N PHE A 263 -23.41 1.94 3.24
CA PHE A 263 -24.25 0.76 3.32
C PHE A 263 -25.36 0.87 4.37
N ALA A 264 -25.04 1.39 5.58
CA ALA A 264 -26.01 1.48 6.68
C ALA A 264 -26.83 2.78 6.60
N ASP A 265 -26.16 3.93 6.47
CA ASP A 265 -26.83 5.24 6.47
C ASP A 265 -27.39 5.60 5.09
N ARG A 266 -27.10 4.83 4.03
CA ARG A 266 -27.50 5.11 2.62
C ARG A 266 -27.17 6.54 2.18
N ASN A 267 -26.11 7.12 2.75
CA ASN A 267 -25.65 8.47 2.47
C ASN A 267 -24.38 8.40 1.58
N LEU A 268 -24.61 8.09 0.30
CA LEU A 268 -23.54 7.95 -0.68
C LEU A 268 -22.75 9.26 -0.90
N PRO A 269 -23.37 10.46 -0.93
CA PRO A 269 -22.62 11.72 -1.04
C PRO A 269 -21.61 11.92 0.10
N SER A 270 -22.01 11.69 1.35
CA SER A 270 -21.13 11.81 2.51
C SER A 270 -19.98 10.78 2.48
N ALA A 271 -20.29 9.52 2.11
CA ALA A 271 -19.28 8.47 1.92
C ALA A 271 -18.27 8.87 0.83
N SER A 272 -18.77 9.39 -0.29
CA SER A 272 -17.95 9.86 -1.41
C SER A 272 -17.07 11.05 -1.05
N ALA A 273 -17.57 12.02 -0.25
CA ALA A 273 -16.77 13.15 0.24
C ALA A 273 -15.61 12.66 1.12
N MET A 274 -15.86 11.71 2.02
CA MET A 274 -14.83 11.11 2.86
C MET A 274 -13.79 10.34 2.03
N ALA A 275 -14.23 9.54 1.06
CA ALA A 275 -13.36 8.80 0.16
C ALA A 275 -12.51 9.74 -0.72
N ALA A 276 -13.09 10.83 -1.22
CA ALA A 276 -12.40 11.84 -2.01
C ALA A 276 -11.24 12.48 -1.21
N ILE A 277 -11.50 12.94 0.02
CA ILE A 277 -10.44 13.53 0.86
C ILE A 277 -9.35 12.52 1.18
N LEU A 278 -9.70 11.27 1.52
CA LEU A 278 -8.71 10.22 1.77
C LEU A 278 -7.85 9.98 0.52
N THR A 279 -8.46 9.95 -0.67
CA THR A 279 -7.77 9.80 -1.95
C THR A 279 -6.79 10.96 -2.19
N PHE A 280 -7.24 12.22 -1.99
CA PHE A 280 -6.37 13.38 -2.13
C PHE A 280 -5.25 13.40 -1.09
N ALA A 281 -5.52 13.04 0.16
CA ALA A 281 -4.51 12.95 1.21
C ALA A 281 -3.40 11.95 0.89
N VAL A 282 -3.73 10.87 0.17
CA VAL A 282 -2.76 9.86 -0.29
C VAL A 282 -2.04 10.29 -1.56
N LEU A 283 -2.76 10.84 -2.54
CA LEU A 283 -2.17 11.20 -3.84
C LEU A 283 -1.30 12.45 -3.77
N ALA A 284 -1.66 13.45 -2.97
CA ALA A 284 -0.93 14.72 -2.90
C ALA A 284 0.56 14.54 -2.56
N PRO A 285 0.95 13.80 -1.49
CA PRO A 285 2.37 13.58 -1.18
C PRO A 285 3.11 12.80 -2.28
N LEU A 286 2.44 11.84 -2.94
CA LEU A 286 3.04 11.06 -4.02
C LEU A 286 3.34 11.92 -5.26
N LEU A 287 2.43 12.83 -5.61
CA LEU A 287 2.60 13.75 -6.74
C LEU A 287 3.68 14.81 -6.47
N LEU A 288 3.73 15.34 -5.24
CA LEU A 288 4.74 16.32 -4.83
C LEU A 288 6.15 15.71 -4.87
N ARG A 289 6.34 14.49 -4.38
CA ARG A 289 7.61 13.78 -4.40
C ARG A 289 8.14 13.52 -5.83
N LYS A 290 7.23 13.26 -6.79
CA LYS A 290 7.62 13.05 -8.19
C LYS A 290 8.20 14.32 -8.84
N ARG A 291 7.77 15.51 -8.41
CA ARG A 291 8.30 16.79 -8.92
C ARG A 291 9.73 17.04 -8.46
N GLU A 292 10.09 16.69 -7.23
CA GLU A 292 11.45 16.86 -6.72
C GLU A 292 12.48 15.97 -7.42
N THR A 293 12.09 14.75 -7.81
CA THR A 293 12.98 13.83 -8.55
C THR A 293 13.19 14.20 -10.01
N ASN A 294 12.29 14.96 -10.63
CA ASN A 294 12.41 15.40 -12.03
C ASN A 294 12.97 16.83 -12.17
N GLY A 295 13.10 17.58 -11.09
CA GLY A 295 13.64 18.95 -11.08
C GLY A 295 15.14 19.04 -10.77
N GLY A 296 15.80 17.91 -10.54
CA GLY A 296 17.23 17.83 -10.19
C GLY A 296 18.09 17.09 -11.24
N ALA A 297 17.68 17.12 -12.53
CA ALA A 297 18.47 16.58 -13.65
C ALA A 297 18.88 17.71 -14.60
#